data_3ef3254397d1c058ff3eba588153b7ce
#
_entry.id   3ef3254397d1c058ff3eba588153b7ce
#
_cell.length_a   1.000
_cell.length_b   1.000
_cell.length_c   1.000
_cell.angle_alpha   90.00
_cell.angle_beta   90.00
_cell.angle_gamma   90.00
#
_symmetry.space_group_name_H-M   'P 1'
#
loop_
_entity.id
_entity.type
_entity.pdbx_description
1 polymer ?
#
loop_
_entity_poly.entity_id
_entity_poly.type
_entity_poly.pdbx_seq_one_letter_code
_entity_poly.pdbx_strand_id
1 'polypeptide(L)'
;MKYSIGVDMGGTNTDMGLVTENGNIIQRRNIPTNAYTELEPYVRDMMHEIEAMIKDQELLDGQPVTLEGIGIGAPNGNFYTGCVDNAPNLTIKGNLNFEKEIRKYRDVPVVLSNDANAAAYGEYVYGGAKGMKHFIMFTLGTGVGSGIVVDGRLVHGSTGAAGELGHAILYQHGRKCSCGREGCLETYTSARGIVQTYCELKGCPVTPDVTSKMIGELAHQGDPIALKTWETVGDQLGLAMANAVTFSAPEAIFLMGGPAQVGEPLLKPLRAAFEKYLLNIFSGTCSIRMSELRANEVAILGAAALLKMK
;
A
#
# COMPACT_ATOMS: atom_id res chain seq x y z
N MET A 1 -6.79 -28.04 6.60
CA MET A 1 -6.89 -26.87 5.72
C MET A 1 -5.55 -26.13 5.72
N LYS A 2 -5.14 -25.51 4.60
CA LYS A 2 -3.90 -24.73 4.56
C LYS A 2 -4.19 -23.28 4.86
N TYR A 3 -3.30 -22.65 5.60
CA TYR A 3 -3.41 -21.25 6.02
C TYR A 3 -2.09 -20.52 5.79
N SER A 4 -2.19 -19.21 5.64
CA SER A 4 -1.04 -18.28 5.58
C SER A 4 -1.19 -17.22 6.66
N ILE A 5 -0.09 -16.73 7.19
CA ILE A 5 -0.10 -15.52 8.01
C ILE A 5 0.25 -14.33 7.14
N GLY A 6 -0.59 -13.29 7.17
CA GLY A 6 -0.28 -11.97 6.65
C GLY A 6 0.02 -11.01 7.79
N VAL A 7 1.13 -10.30 7.70
CA VAL A 7 1.58 -9.30 8.68
C VAL A 7 1.73 -7.96 7.97
N ASP A 8 0.99 -6.96 8.41
CA ASP A 8 1.14 -5.56 8.00
C ASP A 8 1.86 -4.77 9.08
N MET A 9 3.11 -4.43 8.84
CA MET A 9 3.92 -3.68 9.79
C MET A 9 3.81 -2.19 9.53
N GLY A 10 2.93 -1.51 10.25
CA GLY A 10 2.87 -0.05 10.26
C GLY A 10 3.79 0.59 11.30
N GLY A 11 3.95 1.92 11.22
CA GLY A 11 4.79 2.67 12.18
C GLY A 11 4.23 2.73 13.60
N THR A 12 2.93 2.60 13.78
CA THR A 12 2.25 2.64 15.08
C THR A 12 1.82 1.27 15.54
N ASN A 13 1.18 0.51 14.66
CA ASN A 13 0.64 -0.82 14.93
C ASN A 13 1.11 -1.80 13.86
N THR A 14 1.14 -3.07 14.24
CA THR A 14 1.30 -4.21 13.35
C THR A 14 0.03 -5.05 13.41
N ASP A 15 -0.64 -5.19 12.28
CA ASP A 15 -1.81 -6.02 12.13
C ASP A 15 -1.45 -7.37 11.55
N MET A 16 -2.00 -8.43 12.11
CA MET A 16 -1.75 -9.81 11.70
C MET A 16 -3.05 -10.54 11.43
N GLY A 17 -3.05 -11.45 10.48
CA GLY A 17 -4.22 -12.27 10.21
C GLY A 17 -3.89 -13.68 9.74
N LEU A 18 -4.70 -14.64 10.18
CA LEU A 18 -4.72 -16.00 9.67
C LEU A 18 -5.64 -16.05 8.45
N VAL A 19 -5.05 -16.36 7.30
CA VAL A 19 -5.68 -16.25 5.98
C VAL A 19 -5.85 -17.62 5.36
N THR A 20 -7.05 -17.93 4.89
CA THR A 20 -7.32 -19.16 4.13
C THR A 20 -6.78 -19.06 2.70
N GLU A 21 -6.68 -20.17 2.01
CA GLU A 21 -6.25 -20.27 0.61
C GLU A 21 -7.08 -19.37 -0.33
N ASN A 22 -8.36 -19.15 0.00
CA ASN A 22 -9.29 -18.32 -0.77
C ASN A 22 -9.28 -16.83 -0.39
N GLY A 23 -8.40 -16.40 0.52
CA GLY A 23 -8.29 -15.01 0.94
C GLY A 23 -9.30 -14.58 2.01
N ASN A 24 -9.86 -15.50 2.78
CA ASN A 24 -10.66 -15.12 3.94
C ASN A 24 -9.77 -14.98 5.17
N ILE A 25 -9.83 -13.82 5.81
CA ILE A 25 -9.15 -13.59 7.09
C ILE A 25 -10.08 -14.13 8.19
N ILE A 26 -9.68 -15.22 8.82
CA ILE A 26 -10.52 -15.93 9.82
C ILE A 26 -10.20 -15.53 11.26
N GLN A 27 -8.98 -15.04 11.51
CA GLN A 27 -8.56 -14.48 12.79
C GLN A 27 -7.68 -13.27 12.57
N ARG A 28 -7.69 -12.34 13.53
CA ARG A 28 -6.84 -11.14 13.54
C ARG A 28 -6.24 -10.92 14.93
N ARG A 29 -5.02 -10.39 14.95
CA ARG A 29 -4.32 -9.89 16.14
C ARG A 29 -3.61 -8.58 15.78
N ASN A 30 -3.29 -7.83 16.81
CA ASN A 30 -2.59 -6.56 16.67
C ASN A 30 -1.61 -6.38 17.82
N ILE A 31 -0.44 -5.81 17.52
CA ILE A 31 0.52 -5.36 18.53
C ILE A 31 0.98 -3.92 18.22
N PRO A 32 1.31 -3.10 19.23
CA PRO A 32 1.80 -1.75 19.01
C PRO A 32 3.26 -1.77 18.54
N THR A 33 3.52 -1.46 17.26
CA THR A 33 4.89 -1.42 16.70
C THR A 33 5.77 -0.40 17.42
N ASN A 34 5.20 0.77 17.73
CA ASN A 34 5.93 1.89 18.36
C ASN A 34 6.31 1.66 19.83
N ALA A 35 5.87 0.57 20.45
CA ALA A 35 6.28 0.18 21.80
C ALA A 35 7.68 -0.47 21.83
N TYR A 36 8.24 -0.81 20.65
CA TYR A 36 9.51 -1.52 20.56
C TYR A 36 10.59 -0.64 19.92
N THR A 37 11.81 -0.80 20.41
CA THR A 37 13.03 -0.18 19.88
C THR A 37 14.02 -1.22 19.33
N GLU A 38 13.78 -2.51 19.61
CA GLU A 38 14.62 -3.64 19.21
C GLU A 38 13.81 -4.72 18.48
N LEU A 39 14.43 -5.42 17.53
CA LEU A 39 13.77 -6.40 16.68
C LEU A 39 13.39 -7.68 17.45
N GLU A 40 14.26 -8.19 18.29
CA GLU A 40 14.06 -9.48 18.97
C GLU A 40 12.81 -9.49 19.87
N PRO A 41 12.61 -8.53 20.82
CA PRO A 41 11.39 -8.51 21.62
C PRO A 41 10.13 -8.26 20.78
N TYR A 42 10.22 -7.45 19.72
CA TYR A 42 9.12 -7.25 18.80
C TYR A 42 8.71 -8.54 18.09
N VAL A 43 9.67 -9.28 17.51
CA VAL A 43 9.38 -10.54 16.82
C VAL A 43 8.89 -11.60 17.79
N ARG A 44 9.45 -11.67 19.01
CA ARG A 44 8.97 -12.59 20.06
C ARG A 44 7.48 -12.41 20.33
N ASP A 45 7.05 -11.17 20.56
CA ASP A 45 5.66 -10.87 20.92
C ASP A 45 4.73 -11.02 19.71
N MET A 46 5.20 -10.66 18.50
CA MET A 46 4.50 -10.94 17.25
C MET A 46 4.29 -12.45 17.07
N MET A 47 5.32 -13.27 17.26
CA MET A 47 5.22 -14.72 17.12
C MET A 47 4.34 -15.34 18.21
N HIS A 48 4.32 -14.79 19.42
CA HIS A 48 3.39 -15.21 20.47
C HIS A 48 1.93 -15.06 20.02
N GLU A 49 1.56 -13.94 19.42
CA GLU A 49 0.21 -13.70 18.89
C GLU A 49 -0.10 -14.61 17.69
N ILE A 50 0.88 -14.85 16.81
CA ILE A 50 0.70 -15.77 15.68
C ILE A 50 0.45 -17.21 16.18
N GLU A 51 1.23 -17.70 17.14
CA GLU A 51 1.05 -19.04 17.72
C GLU A 51 -0.30 -19.16 18.46
N ALA A 52 -0.75 -18.08 19.12
CA ALA A 52 -2.08 -18.05 19.73
C ALA A 52 -3.19 -18.18 18.68
N MET A 53 -3.11 -17.44 17.55
CA MET A 53 -4.09 -17.58 16.44
C MET A 53 -4.10 -19.02 15.88
N ILE A 54 -2.94 -19.63 15.68
CA ILE A 54 -2.85 -20.99 15.18
C ILE A 54 -3.51 -21.97 16.16
N LYS A 55 -3.18 -21.87 17.44
CA LYS A 55 -3.76 -22.72 18.48
C LYS A 55 -5.28 -22.55 18.61
N ASP A 56 -5.76 -21.34 18.58
CA ASP A 56 -7.21 -21.06 18.62
C ASP A 56 -7.91 -21.71 17.42
N GLN A 57 -7.29 -21.65 16.23
CA GLN A 57 -7.86 -22.27 15.03
C GLN A 57 -7.80 -23.80 15.07
N GLU A 58 -6.75 -24.39 15.62
CA GLU A 58 -6.66 -25.85 15.84
C GLU A 58 -7.76 -26.35 16.76
N LEU A 59 -8.09 -25.58 17.81
CA LEU A 59 -9.18 -25.90 18.72
C LEU A 59 -10.56 -25.81 18.02
N LEU A 60 -10.75 -24.83 17.14
CA LEU A 60 -12.00 -24.67 16.37
C LEU A 60 -12.17 -25.75 15.31
N ASP A 61 -11.11 -26.10 14.59
CA ASP A 61 -11.13 -27.08 13.52
C ASP A 61 -11.09 -28.53 14.04
N GLY A 62 -10.65 -28.75 15.29
CA GLY A 62 -10.43 -30.07 15.88
C GLY A 62 -9.25 -30.84 15.24
N GLN A 63 -8.37 -30.16 14.52
CA GLN A 63 -7.22 -30.74 13.81
C GLN A 63 -6.06 -29.74 13.69
N PRO A 64 -4.80 -30.21 13.50
CA PRO A 64 -3.65 -29.34 13.35
C PRO A 64 -3.77 -28.40 12.13
N VAL A 65 -3.32 -27.16 12.30
CA VAL A 65 -3.20 -26.17 11.23
C VAL A 65 -1.95 -26.45 10.40
N THR A 66 -2.11 -26.52 9.08
CA THR A 66 -0.98 -26.52 8.15
C THR A 66 -0.68 -25.11 7.71
N LEU A 67 0.38 -24.52 8.24
CA LEU A 67 0.82 -23.17 7.88
C LEU A 67 1.73 -23.21 6.65
N GLU A 68 1.37 -22.47 5.59
CA GLU A 68 2.17 -22.35 4.36
C GLU A 68 3.38 -21.42 4.54
N GLY A 69 3.26 -20.42 5.43
CA GLY A 69 4.30 -19.45 5.71
C GLY A 69 3.77 -18.16 6.31
N ILE A 70 4.67 -17.18 6.45
CA ILE A 70 4.41 -15.83 6.96
C ILE A 70 4.82 -14.82 5.90
N GLY A 71 3.87 -14.05 5.39
CA GLY A 71 4.12 -12.93 4.50
C GLY A 71 4.10 -11.62 5.28
N ILE A 72 5.02 -10.70 4.98
CA ILE A 72 5.19 -9.44 5.70
C ILE A 72 5.21 -8.28 4.71
N GLY A 73 4.26 -7.34 4.84
CA GLY A 73 4.30 -6.03 4.21
C GLY A 73 4.86 -5.01 5.20
N ALA A 74 5.91 -4.30 4.84
CA ALA A 74 6.56 -3.35 5.74
C ALA A 74 7.12 -2.13 4.99
N PRO A 75 7.16 -0.93 5.62
CA PRO A 75 7.86 0.21 5.05
C PRO A 75 9.33 -0.13 4.79
N ASN A 76 9.86 0.25 3.62
CA ASN A 76 11.22 -0.10 3.19
C ASN A 76 11.52 -1.61 3.23
N GLY A 77 10.51 -2.45 3.14
CA GLY A 77 10.68 -3.90 3.05
C GLY A 77 11.33 -4.31 1.73
N ASN A 78 12.44 -5.03 1.79
CA ASN A 78 13.22 -5.45 0.63
C ASN A 78 13.05 -6.94 0.39
N PHE A 79 12.47 -7.27 -0.75
CA PHE A 79 12.18 -8.65 -1.13
C PHE A 79 13.41 -9.54 -1.25
N TYR A 80 14.53 -9.02 -1.75
CA TYR A 80 15.74 -9.82 -1.99
C TYR A 80 16.52 -10.14 -0.72
N THR A 81 16.50 -9.22 0.25
CA THR A 81 17.24 -9.39 1.51
C THR A 81 16.39 -9.95 2.64
N GLY A 82 15.04 -9.94 2.49
CA GLY A 82 14.13 -10.28 3.57
C GLY A 82 14.20 -9.33 4.77
N CYS A 83 14.75 -8.12 4.56
CA CYS A 83 15.01 -7.15 5.59
C CYS A 83 14.14 -5.89 5.43
N VAL A 84 13.92 -5.19 6.52
CA VAL A 84 13.46 -3.80 6.52
C VAL A 84 14.68 -2.91 6.75
N ASP A 85 14.95 -2.01 5.80
CA ASP A 85 16.15 -1.18 5.80
C ASP A 85 15.84 0.24 6.27
N ASN A 86 16.22 0.58 7.52
CA ASN A 86 16.17 1.94 8.06
C ASN A 86 14.86 2.71 7.78
N ALA A 87 13.71 2.06 7.94
CA ALA A 87 12.41 2.68 7.69
C ALA A 87 12.22 3.91 8.61
N PRO A 88 11.99 5.12 8.03
CA PRO A 88 11.93 6.36 8.82
C PRO A 88 10.76 6.37 9.81
N ASN A 89 9.68 5.68 9.48
CA ASN A 89 8.44 5.63 10.26
C ASN A 89 8.47 4.60 11.40
N LEU A 90 9.51 3.75 11.48
CA LEU A 90 9.64 2.76 12.54
C LEU A 90 10.49 3.29 13.70
N THR A 91 10.14 2.91 14.91
CA THR A 91 10.95 3.13 16.13
C THR A 91 12.15 2.19 16.18
N ILE A 92 11.97 0.95 15.71
CA ILE A 92 13.03 -0.05 15.56
C ILE A 92 13.94 0.37 14.41
N LYS A 93 15.22 0.57 14.68
CA LYS A 93 16.19 1.07 13.69
C LYS A 93 17.22 0.00 13.29
N GLY A 94 17.84 0.21 12.14
CA GLY A 94 18.86 -0.67 11.58
C GLY A 94 18.35 -1.52 10.43
N ASN A 95 19.14 -2.52 10.07
CA ASN A 95 18.76 -3.55 9.09
C ASN A 95 18.07 -4.68 9.85
N LEU A 96 16.76 -4.81 9.66
CA LEU A 96 15.90 -5.71 10.42
C LEU A 96 15.63 -6.99 9.63
N ASN A 97 16.38 -8.05 9.92
CA ASN A 97 16.22 -9.35 9.27
C ASN A 97 15.12 -10.17 9.93
N PHE A 98 13.92 -10.07 9.40
CA PHE A 98 12.73 -10.75 9.92
C PHE A 98 12.78 -12.27 9.74
N GLU A 99 13.24 -12.75 8.60
CA GLU A 99 13.33 -14.18 8.33
C GLU A 99 14.19 -14.88 9.38
N LYS A 100 15.38 -14.34 9.66
CA LYS A 100 16.31 -14.89 10.67
C LYS A 100 15.68 -14.93 12.06
N GLU A 101 14.98 -13.87 12.47
CA GLU A 101 14.39 -13.80 13.81
C GLU A 101 13.18 -14.74 13.94
N ILE A 102 12.29 -14.80 12.93
CA ILE A 102 11.09 -15.64 12.93
C ILE A 102 11.48 -17.13 12.95
N ARG A 103 12.51 -17.53 12.22
CA ARG A 103 13.00 -18.94 12.19
C ARG A 103 13.46 -19.48 13.54
N LYS A 104 13.73 -18.61 14.53
CA LYS A 104 14.01 -19.04 15.91
C LYS A 104 12.77 -19.66 16.59
N TYR A 105 11.58 -19.30 16.14
CA TYR A 105 10.29 -19.71 16.72
C TYR A 105 9.59 -20.76 15.87
N ARG A 106 9.64 -20.61 14.55
CA ARG A 106 8.97 -21.53 13.63
C ARG A 106 9.73 -21.62 12.30
N ASP A 107 10.01 -22.84 11.87
CA ASP A 107 10.67 -23.10 10.57
C ASP A 107 9.62 -23.18 9.46
N VAL A 108 9.25 -22.05 8.91
CA VAL A 108 8.31 -21.89 7.79
C VAL A 108 8.86 -20.85 6.80
N PRO A 109 8.43 -20.87 5.54
CA PRO A 109 8.75 -19.81 4.58
C PRO A 109 8.35 -18.43 5.10
N VAL A 110 9.26 -17.46 5.00
CA VAL A 110 9.00 -16.05 5.32
C VAL A 110 9.27 -15.23 4.06
N VAL A 111 8.29 -14.44 3.62
CA VAL A 111 8.44 -13.55 2.47
C VAL A 111 8.12 -12.12 2.92
N LEU A 112 9.04 -11.21 2.68
CA LEU A 112 8.90 -9.80 3.06
C LEU A 112 9.00 -8.92 1.82
N SER A 113 8.17 -7.90 1.74
CA SER A 113 8.23 -6.87 0.70
C SER A 113 7.75 -5.51 1.24
N ASN A 114 7.89 -4.47 0.41
CA ASN A 114 7.26 -3.19 0.67
C ASN A 114 5.73 -3.33 0.75
N ASP A 115 5.08 -2.54 1.60
CA ASP A 115 3.63 -2.54 1.85
C ASP A 115 2.79 -2.30 0.58
N ALA A 116 3.20 -1.38 -0.30
CA ALA A 116 2.51 -1.12 -1.56
C ALA A 116 2.67 -2.28 -2.57
N ASN A 117 3.84 -2.92 -2.62
CA ASN A 117 4.05 -4.13 -3.39
C ASN A 117 3.18 -5.28 -2.88
N ALA A 118 3.11 -5.45 -1.56
CA ALA A 118 2.23 -6.44 -0.94
C ALA A 118 0.76 -6.17 -1.31
N ALA A 119 0.29 -4.92 -1.20
CA ALA A 119 -1.06 -4.54 -1.59
C ALA A 119 -1.36 -4.84 -3.07
N ALA A 120 -0.42 -4.51 -3.99
CA ALA A 120 -0.56 -4.82 -5.40
C ALA A 120 -0.67 -6.34 -5.64
N TYR A 121 0.16 -7.13 -4.97
CA TYR A 121 0.10 -8.58 -5.12
C TYR A 121 -1.15 -9.19 -4.47
N GLY A 122 -1.67 -8.59 -3.41
CA GLY A 122 -2.97 -8.91 -2.84
C GLY A 122 -4.11 -8.72 -3.84
N GLU A 123 -4.12 -7.60 -4.57
CA GLU A 123 -5.09 -7.32 -5.63
C GLU A 123 -4.99 -8.34 -6.78
N TYR A 124 -3.77 -8.79 -7.10
CA TYR A 124 -3.52 -9.84 -8.09
C TYR A 124 -4.06 -11.20 -7.69
N VAL A 125 -3.87 -11.59 -6.42
CA VAL A 125 -4.23 -12.93 -5.94
C VAL A 125 -5.70 -13.01 -5.52
N TYR A 126 -6.21 -11.99 -4.84
CA TYR A 126 -7.51 -12.03 -4.17
C TYR A 126 -8.52 -10.98 -4.66
N GLY A 127 -8.06 -9.97 -5.42
CA GLY A 127 -8.87 -8.83 -5.85
C GLY A 127 -9.16 -8.78 -7.33
N GLY A 128 -9.41 -7.58 -7.83
CA GLY A 128 -9.86 -7.28 -9.21
C GLY A 128 -8.80 -7.42 -10.28
N ALA A 129 -7.51 -7.56 -9.91
CA ALA A 129 -6.42 -7.82 -10.87
C ALA A 129 -6.20 -9.32 -11.15
N LYS A 130 -7.07 -10.19 -10.62
CA LYS A 130 -6.96 -11.63 -10.82
C LYS A 130 -7.02 -11.99 -12.31
N GLY A 131 -5.98 -12.68 -12.78
CA GLY A 131 -5.84 -13.08 -14.19
C GLY A 131 -5.21 -12.03 -15.11
N MET A 132 -4.97 -10.80 -14.65
CA MET A 132 -4.22 -9.79 -15.40
C MET A 132 -2.73 -10.09 -15.37
N LYS A 133 -2.03 -9.73 -16.43
CA LYS A 133 -0.57 -9.88 -16.48
C LYS A 133 0.16 -8.57 -16.21
N HIS A 134 -0.45 -7.44 -16.56
CA HIS A 134 0.19 -6.13 -16.52
C HIS A 134 -0.74 -5.12 -15.84
N PHE A 135 -0.41 -4.67 -14.66
CA PHE A 135 -1.16 -3.62 -13.97
C PHE A 135 -0.27 -2.84 -13.01
N ILE A 136 -0.73 -1.66 -12.62
CA ILE A 136 -0.11 -0.84 -11.59
C ILE A 136 -1.14 -0.62 -10.49
N MET A 137 -0.70 -0.64 -9.24
CA MET A 137 -1.49 -0.22 -8.11
C MET A 137 -0.90 1.03 -7.49
N PHE A 138 -1.75 2.03 -7.23
CA PHE A 138 -1.41 3.20 -6.42
C PHE A 138 -2.13 3.12 -5.08
N THR A 139 -1.38 3.29 -4.01
CA THR A 139 -1.90 3.37 -2.64
C THR A 139 -1.84 4.82 -2.16
N LEU A 140 -3.01 5.41 -1.90
CA LEU A 140 -3.15 6.80 -1.42
C LEU A 140 -3.43 6.79 0.08
N GLY A 141 -2.44 7.18 0.87
CA GLY A 141 -2.51 7.21 2.33
C GLY A 141 -1.82 8.43 2.90
N THR A 142 -1.11 8.26 4.01
CA THR A 142 -0.19 9.28 4.57
C THR A 142 0.88 9.67 3.56
N GLY A 143 1.34 8.69 2.76
CA GLY A 143 2.18 8.85 1.57
C GLY A 143 1.47 8.36 0.31
N VAL A 144 2.24 8.19 -0.77
CA VAL A 144 1.81 7.57 -2.03
C VAL A 144 2.75 6.44 -2.36
N GLY A 145 2.25 5.21 -2.24
CA GLY A 145 2.97 4.02 -2.65
C GLY A 145 2.48 3.49 -4.00
N SER A 146 3.24 2.59 -4.58
CA SER A 146 2.82 1.87 -5.78
C SER A 146 3.48 0.51 -5.89
N GLY A 147 2.78 -0.42 -6.55
CA GLY A 147 3.30 -1.71 -6.96
C GLY A 147 3.05 -1.93 -8.44
N ILE A 148 4.04 -2.44 -9.14
CA ILE A 148 3.99 -2.68 -10.60
C ILE A 148 4.05 -4.17 -10.84
N VAL A 149 3.11 -4.71 -11.61
CA VAL A 149 3.09 -6.10 -12.02
C VAL A 149 3.25 -6.19 -13.53
N VAL A 150 4.20 -6.99 -13.98
CA VAL A 150 4.51 -7.28 -15.39
C VAL A 150 4.61 -8.79 -15.56
N ASP A 151 3.94 -9.34 -16.55
CA ASP A 151 3.83 -10.79 -16.78
C ASP A 151 3.39 -11.59 -15.54
N GLY A 152 2.49 -10.99 -14.72
CA GLY A 152 2.01 -11.59 -13.47
C GLY A 152 3.02 -11.60 -12.32
N ARG A 153 4.13 -10.86 -12.42
CA ARG A 153 5.19 -10.78 -11.42
C ARG A 153 5.40 -9.35 -10.95
N LEU A 154 5.60 -9.17 -9.66
CA LEU A 154 6.01 -7.88 -9.10
C LEU A 154 7.38 -7.44 -9.66
N VAL A 155 7.46 -6.18 -10.04
CA VAL A 155 8.71 -5.55 -10.46
C VAL A 155 9.45 -5.06 -9.23
N HIS A 156 10.49 -5.78 -8.84
CA HIS A 156 11.35 -5.39 -7.71
C HIS A 156 12.56 -4.55 -8.12
N GLY A 157 12.95 -4.58 -9.43
CA GLY A 157 14.17 -3.96 -9.91
C GLY A 157 15.43 -4.68 -9.40
N SER A 158 16.60 -4.12 -9.65
CA SER A 158 17.89 -4.73 -9.27
C SER A 158 18.18 -4.69 -7.77
N THR A 159 17.55 -3.78 -7.05
CA THR A 159 17.83 -3.53 -5.62
C THR A 159 16.65 -3.87 -4.70
N GLY A 160 15.50 -4.25 -5.25
CA GLY A 160 14.27 -4.47 -4.48
C GLY A 160 13.42 -3.22 -4.26
N ALA A 161 13.82 -2.06 -4.79
CA ALA A 161 13.18 -0.76 -4.55
C ALA A 161 12.44 -0.18 -5.77
N ALA A 162 12.07 -0.99 -6.75
CA ALA A 162 11.27 -0.51 -7.87
C ALA A 162 9.82 -0.22 -7.43
N GLY A 163 9.14 0.64 -8.18
CA GLY A 163 7.75 0.98 -7.90
C GLY A 163 7.55 2.22 -7.02
N GLU A 164 8.56 3.06 -6.83
CA GLU A 164 8.48 4.28 -6.04
C GLU A 164 7.87 5.46 -6.83
N LEU A 165 6.70 5.25 -7.47
CA LEU A 165 6.04 6.27 -8.31
C LEU A 165 5.58 7.49 -7.51
N GLY A 166 5.29 7.34 -6.22
CA GLY A 166 4.99 8.47 -5.33
C GLY A 166 6.12 9.48 -5.23
N HIS A 167 7.35 9.04 -5.51
CA HIS A 167 8.54 9.89 -5.53
C HIS A 167 8.96 10.35 -6.94
N ALA A 168 8.19 10.05 -7.98
CA ALA A 168 8.37 10.70 -9.28
C ALA A 168 8.17 12.21 -9.15
N ILE A 169 9.10 12.99 -9.72
CA ILE A 169 9.04 14.46 -9.66
C ILE A 169 7.94 14.95 -10.61
N LEU A 170 6.88 15.54 -10.04
CA LEU A 170 5.79 16.13 -10.78
C LEU A 170 6.09 17.59 -11.15
N TYR A 171 6.73 18.33 -10.25
CA TYR A 171 7.12 19.71 -10.46
C TYR A 171 8.56 19.97 -10.05
N GLN A 172 9.36 20.52 -10.95
CA GLN A 172 10.68 21.01 -10.61
C GLN A 172 10.55 22.18 -9.60
N HIS A 173 11.38 22.19 -8.58
CA HIS A 173 11.35 23.20 -7.50
C HIS A 173 9.98 23.28 -6.78
N GLY A 174 9.26 22.18 -6.72
CA GLY A 174 7.97 22.08 -6.04
C GLY A 174 8.09 21.89 -4.53
N ARG A 175 7.05 21.34 -3.92
CA ARG A 175 6.99 21.11 -2.47
C ARG A 175 8.12 20.19 -2.01
N LYS A 176 8.70 20.47 -0.83
CA LYS A 176 9.72 19.62 -0.21
C LYS A 176 9.12 18.26 0.17
N CYS A 177 9.83 17.20 -0.17
CA CYS A 177 9.47 15.84 0.15
C CYS A 177 10.35 15.29 1.30
N SER A 178 9.79 14.39 2.11
CA SER A 178 10.52 13.68 3.17
C SER A 178 11.69 12.85 2.66
N CYS A 179 11.69 12.46 1.38
CA CYS A 179 12.80 11.76 0.73
C CYS A 179 14.04 12.64 0.45
N GLY A 180 13.99 13.92 0.80
CA GLY A 180 15.08 14.91 0.58
C GLY A 180 15.02 15.62 -0.77
N ARG A 181 14.11 15.24 -1.68
CA ARG A 181 13.90 15.89 -2.99
C ARG A 181 12.76 16.91 -2.92
N GLU A 182 12.51 17.59 -4.03
CA GLU A 182 11.40 18.53 -4.19
C GLU A 182 10.49 18.08 -5.35
N GLY A 183 9.19 18.38 -5.22
CA GLY A 183 8.21 18.19 -6.28
C GLY A 183 7.70 16.77 -6.49
N CYS A 184 7.97 15.83 -5.57
CA CYS A 184 7.45 14.47 -5.65
C CYS A 184 5.91 14.43 -5.69
N LEU A 185 5.34 13.51 -6.47
CA LEU A 185 3.89 13.28 -6.58
C LEU A 185 3.21 13.17 -5.21
N GLU A 186 3.83 12.46 -4.27
CA GLU A 186 3.34 12.27 -2.90
C GLU A 186 3.00 13.58 -2.21
N THR A 187 3.81 14.63 -2.40
CA THR A 187 3.61 15.93 -1.74
C THR A 187 2.36 16.67 -2.19
N TYR A 188 1.70 16.18 -3.23
CA TYR A 188 0.47 16.75 -3.80
C TYR A 188 -0.74 15.84 -3.65
N THR A 189 -0.56 14.53 -3.77
CA THR A 189 -1.66 13.56 -3.90
C THR A 189 -1.85 12.64 -2.71
N SER A 190 -0.94 12.65 -1.72
CA SER A 190 -1.16 12.01 -0.42
C SER A 190 -2.18 12.76 0.43
N ALA A 191 -2.67 12.15 1.51
CA ALA A 191 -3.59 12.79 2.44
C ALA A 191 -3.06 14.15 2.96
N ARG A 192 -1.74 14.24 3.23
CA ARG A 192 -1.07 15.50 3.62
C ARG A 192 -1.02 16.49 2.48
N GLY A 193 -0.70 16.04 1.27
CA GLY A 193 -0.64 16.88 0.07
C GLY A 193 -1.99 17.48 -0.28
N ILE A 194 -3.08 16.70 -0.14
CA ILE A 194 -4.47 17.17 -0.32
C ILE A 194 -4.82 18.26 0.67
N VAL A 195 -4.52 18.07 1.96
CA VAL A 195 -4.74 19.07 3.01
C VAL A 195 -3.95 20.33 2.72
N GLN A 196 -2.70 20.23 2.33
CA GLN A 196 -1.87 21.37 1.98
C GLN A 196 -2.48 22.15 0.79
N THR A 197 -2.89 21.45 -0.27
CA THR A 197 -3.55 22.06 -1.45
C THR A 197 -4.83 22.79 -1.07
N TYR A 198 -5.67 22.18 -0.21
CA TYR A 198 -6.89 22.82 0.27
C TYR A 198 -6.60 24.09 1.07
N CYS A 199 -5.65 24.02 2.00
CA CYS A 199 -5.29 25.19 2.82
C CYS A 199 -4.66 26.31 2.00
N GLU A 200 -3.84 26.00 1.00
CA GLU A 200 -3.30 26.99 0.04
C GLU A 200 -4.42 27.69 -0.74
N LEU A 201 -5.40 26.94 -1.24
CA LEU A 201 -6.55 27.50 -1.97
C LEU A 201 -7.48 28.32 -1.07
N LYS A 202 -7.65 27.91 0.18
CA LYS A 202 -8.49 28.58 1.16
C LYS A 202 -7.83 29.78 1.82
N GLY A 203 -6.49 29.88 1.76
CA GLY A 203 -5.72 30.91 2.46
C GLY A 203 -5.69 30.69 3.98
N CYS A 204 -5.68 29.43 4.47
CA CYS A 204 -5.67 29.12 5.88
C CYS A 204 -4.43 28.26 6.26
N PRO A 205 -4.01 28.25 7.52
CA PRO A 205 -2.94 27.37 7.98
C PRO A 205 -3.36 25.89 7.96
N VAL A 206 -2.38 25.00 7.78
CA VAL A 206 -2.58 23.56 7.98
C VAL A 206 -2.67 23.28 9.48
N THR A 207 -3.79 22.72 9.92
CA THR A 207 -4.02 22.31 11.32
C THR A 207 -4.43 20.84 11.39
N PRO A 208 -4.29 20.18 12.54
CA PRO A 208 -4.67 18.75 12.69
C PRO A 208 -6.15 18.48 12.41
N ASP A 209 -7.03 19.47 12.57
CA ASP A 209 -8.46 19.33 12.36
C ASP A 209 -8.83 19.27 10.85
N VAL A 210 -7.96 19.77 9.97
CA VAL A 210 -8.16 19.69 8.52
C VAL A 210 -7.62 18.35 8.02
N THR A 211 -8.52 17.50 7.54
CA THR A 211 -8.19 16.17 7.04
C THR A 211 -8.66 15.98 5.60
N SER A 212 -8.01 15.09 4.84
CA SER A 212 -8.46 14.73 3.49
C SER A 212 -9.88 14.16 3.47
N LYS A 213 -10.30 13.48 4.55
CA LYS A 213 -11.66 12.98 4.72
C LYS A 213 -12.66 14.14 4.82
N MET A 214 -12.39 15.11 5.71
CA MET A 214 -13.23 16.31 5.83
C MET A 214 -13.35 17.07 4.49
N ILE A 215 -12.24 17.23 3.75
CA ILE A 215 -12.24 17.87 2.43
C ILE A 215 -13.09 17.07 1.44
N GLY A 216 -13.10 15.75 1.53
CA GLY A 216 -13.99 14.87 0.76
C GLY A 216 -15.46 15.10 1.10
N GLU A 217 -15.81 15.17 2.38
CA GLU A 217 -17.16 15.45 2.86
C GLU A 217 -17.67 16.82 2.38
N LEU A 218 -16.81 17.87 2.46
CA LEU A 218 -17.12 19.20 1.93
C LEU A 218 -17.32 19.18 0.41
N ALA A 219 -16.53 18.42 -0.34
CA ALA A 219 -16.71 18.31 -1.78
C ALA A 219 -18.06 17.67 -2.15
N HIS A 220 -18.51 16.66 -1.41
CA HIS A 220 -19.83 16.07 -1.58
C HIS A 220 -20.97 17.06 -1.23
N GLN A 221 -20.72 18.03 -0.36
CA GLN A 221 -21.66 19.11 -0.03
C GLN A 221 -21.63 20.27 -1.05
N GLY A 222 -20.73 20.20 -2.04
CA GLY A 222 -20.62 21.20 -3.09
C GLY A 222 -19.71 22.40 -2.74
N ASP A 223 -18.87 22.29 -1.70
CA ASP A 223 -17.92 23.34 -1.35
C ASP A 223 -16.95 23.59 -2.52
N PRO A 224 -16.87 24.83 -3.05
CA PRO A 224 -16.11 25.12 -4.26
C PRO A 224 -14.59 24.96 -4.06
N ILE A 225 -14.07 25.21 -2.86
CA ILE A 225 -12.63 25.07 -2.57
C ILE A 225 -12.28 23.60 -2.45
N ALA A 226 -13.11 22.80 -1.79
CA ALA A 226 -12.93 21.36 -1.71
C ALA A 226 -13.02 20.70 -3.09
N LEU A 227 -13.99 21.07 -3.92
CA LEU A 227 -14.10 20.60 -5.31
C LEU A 227 -12.86 20.97 -6.14
N LYS A 228 -12.38 22.22 -6.02
CA LYS A 228 -11.16 22.66 -6.70
C LYS A 228 -9.91 21.94 -6.22
N THR A 229 -9.86 21.58 -4.94
CA THR A 229 -8.78 20.75 -4.38
C THR A 229 -8.73 19.39 -5.05
N TRP A 230 -9.86 18.70 -5.11
CA TRP A 230 -9.94 17.37 -5.72
C TRP A 230 -9.74 17.39 -7.24
N GLU A 231 -10.19 18.47 -7.92
CA GLU A 231 -9.88 18.70 -9.33
C GLU A 231 -8.36 18.81 -9.56
N THR A 232 -7.67 19.59 -8.72
CA THR A 232 -6.21 19.76 -8.80
C THR A 232 -5.48 18.46 -8.54
N VAL A 233 -5.87 17.73 -7.49
CA VAL A 233 -5.28 16.42 -7.15
C VAL A 233 -5.54 15.38 -8.24
N GLY A 234 -6.73 15.40 -8.82
CA GLY A 234 -7.10 14.51 -9.92
C GLY A 234 -6.28 14.79 -11.19
N ASP A 235 -6.04 16.07 -11.54
CA ASP A 235 -5.19 16.43 -12.68
C ASP A 235 -3.74 15.96 -12.48
N GLN A 236 -3.20 16.16 -11.28
CA GLN A 236 -1.84 15.74 -10.91
C GLN A 236 -1.67 14.23 -10.94
N LEU A 237 -2.62 13.50 -10.38
CA LEU A 237 -2.59 12.04 -10.35
C LEU A 237 -2.79 11.46 -11.76
N GLY A 238 -3.68 12.05 -12.56
CA GLY A 238 -3.92 11.66 -13.96
C GLY A 238 -2.68 11.80 -14.83
N LEU A 239 -1.94 12.92 -14.67
CA LEU A 239 -0.64 13.11 -15.34
C LEU A 239 0.37 12.04 -14.93
N ALA A 240 0.52 11.76 -13.64
CA ALA A 240 1.45 10.76 -13.15
C ALA A 240 1.10 9.35 -13.67
N MET A 241 -0.18 9.00 -13.70
CA MET A 241 -0.66 7.72 -14.24
C MET A 241 -0.43 7.61 -15.75
N ALA A 242 -0.69 8.65 -16.53
CA ALA A 242 -0.42 8.67 -17.96
C ALA A 242 1.07 8.45 -18.26
N ASN A 243 1.96 9.05 -17.46
CA ASN A 243 3.40 8.82 -17.56
C ASN A 243 3.76 7.36 -17.22
N ALA A 244 3.14 6.76 -16.20
CA ALA A 244 3.37 5.37 -15.82
C ALA A 244 2.90 4.40 -16.92
N VAL A 245 1.78 4.70 -17.61
CA VAL A 245 1.32 3.93 -18.77
C VAL A 245 2.32 3.98 -19.92
N THR A 246 2.89 5.15 -20.19
CA THR A 246 3.92 5.30 -21.22
C THR A 246 5.14 4.42 -20.98
N PHE A 247 5.44 4.13 -19.71
CA PHE A 247 6.59 3.32 -19.32
C PHE A 247 6.31 1.81 -19.33
N SER A 248 5.11 1.35 -18.93
CA SER A 248 4.84 -0.06 -18.65
C SER A 248 3.64 -0.66 -19.40
N ALA A 249 2.85 0.16 -20.10
CA ALA A 249 1.66 -0.26 -20.88
C ALA A 249 0.73 -1.26 -20.11
N PRO A 250 0.21 -0.91 -18.91
CA PRO A 250 -0.61 -1.80 -18.12
C PRO A 250 -2.04 -1.94 -18.68
N GLU A 251 -2.70 -3.06 -18.41
CA GLU A 251 -4.13 -3.30 -18.69
C GLU A 251 -5.04 -2.44 -17.81
N ALA A 252 -4.59 -2.20 -16.57
CA ALA A 252 -5.31 -1.38 -15.60
C ALA A 252 -4.38 -0.69 -14.62
N ILE A 253 -4.87 0.42 -14.06
CA ILE A 253 -4.31 1.06 -12.87
C ILE A 253 -5.35 0.96 -11.76
N PHE A 254 -4.98 0.33 -10.64
CA PHE A 254 -5.81 0.24 -9.46
C PHE A 254 -5.48 1.34 -8.47
N LEU A 255 -6.53 1.89 -7.84
CA LEU A 255 -6.46 2.89 -6.77
C LEU A 255 -6.97 2.29 -5.48
N MET A 256 -6.26 2.52 -4.39
CA MET A 256 -6.74 2.22 -3.05
C MET A 256 -6.32 3.29 -2.04
N GLY A 257 -6.89 3.17 -0.83
CA GLY A 257 -6.57 4.01 0.32
C GLY A 257 -7.61 5.09 0.62
N GLY A 258 -7.46 5.75 1.77
CA GLY A 258 -8.45 6.69 2.28
C GLY A 258 -8.80 7.82 1.30
N PRO A 259 -7.84 8.55 0.72
CA PRO A 259 -8.11 9.58 -0.28
C PRO A 259 -8.89 9.09 -1.50
N ALA A 260 -8.66 7.86 -1.95
CA ALA A 260 -9.38 7.29 -3.10
C ALA A 260 -10.88 7.05 -2.81
N GLN A 261 -11.24 6.86 -1.53
CA GLN A 261 -12.62 6.61 -1.11
C GLN A 261 -13.54 7.84 -1.27
N VAL A 262 -13.00 9.01 -1.58
CA VAL A 262 -13.83 10.19 -1.89
C VAL A 262 -14.69 9.97 -3.13
N GLY A 263 -14.32 9.04 -4.02
CA GLY A 263 -15.09 8.70 -5.20
C GLY A 263 -15.05 9.78 -6.30
N GLU A 264 -16.20 10.13 -6.87
CA GLU A 264 -16.29 10.99 -8.05
C GLU A 264 -15.64 12.38 -7.93
N PRO A 265 -15.60 13.07 -6.77
CA PRO A 265 -14.82 14.31 -6.63
C PRO A 265 -13.36 14.16 -7.08
N LEU A 266 -12.73 13.01 -6.85
CA LEU A 266 -11.39 12.68 -7.35
C LEU A 266 -11.44 11.98 -8.71
N LEU A 267 -12.27 10.94 -8.86
CA LEU A 267 -12.22 10.04 -10.02
C LEU A 267 -12.59 10.71 -11.33
N LYS A 268 -13.57 11.66 -11.31
CA LYS A 268 -13.99 12.38 -12.53
C LYS A 268 -12.86 13.24 -13.10
N PRO A 269 -12.24 14.17 -12.34
CA PRO A 269 -11.12 14.96 -12.85
C PRO A 269 -9.88 14.11 -13.16
N LEU A 270 -9.63 13.05 -12.38
CA LEU A 270 -8.52 12.13 -12.63
C LEU A 270 -8.66 11.43 -13.98
N ARG A 271 -9.84 10.87 -14.30
CA ARG A 271 -10.06 10.22 -15.60
C ARG A 271 -9.93 11.21 -16.75
N ALA A 272 -10.48 12.41 -16.60
CA ALA A 272 -10.35 13.46 -17.62
C ALA A 272 -8.89 13.85 -17.86
N ALA A 273 -8.11 14.01 -16.81
CA ALA A 273 -6.69 14.32 -16.90
C ALA A 273 -5.88 13.17 -17.48
N PHE A 274 -6.18 11.94 -17.06
CA PHE A 274 -5.54 10.74 -17.57
C PHE A 274 -5.69 10.65 -19.09
N GLU A 275 -6.90 10.74 -19.64
CA GLU A 275 -7.16 10.72 -21.07
C GLU A 275 -6.48 11.90 -21.79
N LYS A 276 -6.47 13.09 -21.20
CA LYS A 276 -5.82 14.28 -21.75
C LYS A 276 -4.31 14.12 -21.92
N TYR A 277 -3.65 13.47 -20.96
CA TYR A 277 -2.19 13.31 -20.95
C TYR A 277 -1.71 11.99 -21.53
N LEU A 278 -2.63 11.05 -21.75
CA LEU A 278 -2.29 9.74 -22.29
C LEU A 278 -1.80 9.84 -23.73
N LEU A 279 -0.70 9.15 -24.04
CA LEU A 279 -0.22 9.07 -25.41
C LEU A 279 -1.24 8.29 -26.27
N ASN A 280 -1.57 8.80 -27.44
CA ASN A 280 -2.66 8.30 -28.30
C ASN A 280 -2.63 6.80 -28.59
N ILE A 281 -1.43 6.19 -28.65
CA ILE A 281 -1.27 4.74 -28.88
C ILE A 281 -1.85 3.88 -27.73
N PHE A 282 -2.05 4.46 -26.55
CA PHE A 282 -2.62 3.78 -25.40
C PHE A 282 -4.10 4.10 -25.16
N SER A 283 -4.72 4.90 -26.02
CA SER A 283 -6.14 5.24 -25.89
C SER A 283 -7.01 3.98 -25.88
N GLY A 284 -7.83 3.83 -24.82
CA GLY A 284 -8.69 2.66 -24.63
C GLY A 284 -7.99 1.36 -24.22
N THR A 285 -6.67 1.35 -24.00
CA THR A 285 -5.92 0.13 -23.66
C THR A 285 -5.74 -0.07 -22.13
N CYS A 286 -5.89 0.99 -21.33
CA CYS A 286 -5.70 0.97 -19.89
C CYS A 286 -6.93 1.53 -19.18
N SER A 287 -7.44 0.84 -18.17
CA SER A 287 -8.56 1.30 -17.34
C SER A 287 -8.13 1.72 -15.94
N ILE A 288 -8.74 2.78 -15.39
CA ILE A 288 -8.58 3.16 -13.99
C ILE A 288 -9.69 2.50 -13.17
N ARG A 289 -9.31 1.72 -12.16
CA ARG A 289 -10.21 0.93 -11.32
C ARG A 289 -9.95 1.22 -9.84
N MET A 290 -10.97 1.06 -9.02
CA MET A 290 -10.80 0.99 -7.57
C MET A 290 -10.40 -0.44 -7.18
N SER A 291 -9.57 -0.57 -6.13
CA SER A 291 -9.29 -1.87 -5.53
C SER A 291 -10.58 -2.56 -5.09
N GLU A 292 -10.69 -3.85 -5.35
CA GLU A 292 -11.82 -4.67 -4.90
C GLU A 292 -11.60 -5.24 -3.50
N LEU A 293 -10.37 -5.15 -2.96
CA LEU A 293 -10.10 -5.54 -1.59
C LEU A 293 -10.63 -4.50 -0.61
N ARG A 294 -11.17 -4.96 0.50
CA ARG A 294 -11.64 -4.07 1.56
C ARG A 294 -10.45 -3.36 2.22
N ALA A 295 -10.62 -2.08 2.50
CA ALA A 295 -9.55 -1.23 3.04
C ALA A 295 -8.92 -1.78 4.34
N ASN A 296 -9.70 -2.47 5.18
CA ASN A 296 -9.25 -3.09 6.42
C ASN A 296 -8.70 -4.52 6.27
N GLU A 297 -8.63 -5.04 5.05
CA GLU A 297 -8.18 -6.41 4.75
C GLU A 297 -6.98 -6.42 3.82
N VAL A 298 -6.86 -5.41 2.96
CA VAL A 298 -5.89 -5.38 1.87
C VAL A 298 -4.45 -5.56 2.33
N ALA A 299 -4.06 -4.97 3.45
CA ALA A 299 -2.69 -5.04 3.95
C ALA A 299 -2.34 -6.48 4.42
N ILE A 300 -3.22 -7.11 5.20
CA ILE A 300 -3.07 -8.50 5.64
C ILE A 300 -3.13 -9.47 4.44
N LEU A 301 -4.12 -9.30 3.55
CA LEU A 301 -4.25 -10.14 2.36
C LEU A 301 -3.07 -9.96 1.41
N GLY A 302 -2.61 -8.72 1.25
CA GLY A 302 -1.43 -8.40 0.46
C GLY A 302 -0.18 -9.10 0.98
N ALA A 303 0.06 -9.00 2.27
CA ALA A 303 1.17 -9.69 2.93
C ALA A 303 1.08 -11.22 2.74
N ALA A 304 -0.08 -11.83 3.03
CA ALA A 304 -0.29 -13.25 2.83
C ALA A 304 -0.11 -13.70 1.36
N ALA A 305 -0.52 -12.85 0.42
CA ALA A 305 -0.38 -13.12 -1.01
C ALA A 305 1.08 -13.25 -1.47
N LEU A 306 2.03 -12.58 -0.80
CA LEU A 306 3.46 -12.67 -1.13
C LEU A 306 3.98 -14.11 -1.14
N LEU A 307 3.40 -14.99 -0.32
CA LEU A 307 3.75 -16.42 -0.29
C LEU A 307 3.39 -17.18 -1.58
N LYS A 308 2.52 -16.59 -2.43
CA LYS A 308 2.13 -17.17 -3.73
C LYS A 308 2.99 -16.67 -4.89
N MET A 309 4.00 -15.84 -4.62
CA MET A 309 4.96 -15.41 -5.64
C MET A 309 5.82 -16.61 -6.08
N LYS A 310 5.93 -16.79 -7.40
CA LYS A 310 6.73 -17.86 -8.02
C LYS A 310 8.06 -17.33 -8.52
#